data_ce6440861259c7dc1e207c8a5f3a586b
#
_entry.id   ce6440861259c7dc1e207c8a5f3a586b
#
_cell.length_a   1.000
_cell.length_b   1.000
_cell.length_c   1.000
_cell.angle_alpha   90.00
_cell.angle_beta   90.00
_cell.angle_gamma   90.00
#
_symmetry.space_group_name_H-M   'P 1'
#
loop_
_entity.id
_entity.type
_entity.pdbx_description
1 polymer ?
#
loop_
_entity_poly.entity_id
_entity_poly.type
_entity_poly.pdbx_seq_one_letter_code
_entity_poly.pdbx_strand_id
1 'polypeptide(L)'
;MTDRKLLVSAGPHVRGGASTTSVMGDVLIALLPAVVASVLVFGTSALLLEVVCVAASILFEYLFRRITKRTNTISDLSAAVTGLLLAMNLPAGFPIWMAIVGCFVAIVIVKQLFGGIGCNFANPAITGRIFLLIAFAGQMTTWPTANSYIPGIDAVSGATPLALIKEGAVDSLPAVKNLLFGIRGGCLGETCAIALIIGFVYLVVRRVITPTIPVVYVATIAVMSLILGYDPITMILTGGVLLGGIFMLTDYSTSPATEWGKVVFALGAGIITMLIRNSSGGYPEGVSFAILLMNIICPHLNKIGAKKPFGVGGAEK
;
A
#
# COMPACT_ATOMS: atom_id res chain seq x y z
N MET A 1 12.11 38.44 -44.76
CA MET A 1 11.42 38.42 -43.47
C MET A 1 11.07 36.98 -43.17
N THR A 2 11.79 36.34 -42.26
CA THR A 2 11.53 34.95 -41.87
C THR A 2 10.26 34.91 -41.00
N ASP A 3 9.22 34.24 -41.49
CA ASP A 3 7.97 33.97 -40.79
C ASP A 3 8.30 33.17 -39.50
N ARG A 4 8.52 33.87 -38.39
CA ARG A 4 8.61 33.24 -37.06
C ARG A 4 7.20 32.88 -36.64
N LYS A 5 6.81 31.63 -36.90
CA LYS A 5 5.58 31.07 -36.32
C LYS A 5 5.71 31.09 -34.80
N LEU A 6 4.87 31.90 -34.14
CA LEU A 6 4.74 31.88 -32.69
C LEU A 6 4.09 30.53 -32.27
N LEU A 7 4.80 29.77 -31.44
CA LEU A 7 4.28 28.53 -30.91
C LEU A 7 3.40 28.87 -29.70
N VAL A 8 2.08 28.72 -29.84
CA VAL A 8 1.15 28.86 -28.73
C VAL A 8 0.90 27.47 -28.16
N SER A 9 1.37 27.22 -26.94
CA SER A 9 1.13 25.97 -26.21
C SER A 9 0.11 26.22 -25.09
N ALA A 10 -0.72 25.21 -24.82
CA ALA A 10 -1.62 25.26 -23.64
C ALA A 10 -0.79 25.26 -22.33
N GLY A 11 -1.24 26.04 -21.35
CA GLY A 11 -0.61 26.04 -20.03
C GLY A 11 -0.71 24.65 -19.33
N PRO A 12 0.14 24.39 -18.34
CA PRO A 12 1.14 25.26 -17.75
C PRO A 12 2.47 25.28 -18.55
N HIS A 13 3.06 26.46 -18.70
CA HIS A 13 4.33 26.63 -19.42
C HIS A 13 5.56 26.29 -18.58
N VAL A 14 5.46 26.34 -17.27
CA VAL A 14 6.49 25.92 -16.31
C VAL A 14 6.19 24.50 -15.86
N ARG A 15 7.09 23.56 -16.18
CA ARG A 15 6.98 22.17 -15.76
C ARG A 15 8.01 21.86 -14.68
N GLY A 16 7.62 21.19 -13.62
CA GLY A 16 8.56 20.61 -12.66
C GLY A 16 9.42 19.53 -13.31
N GLY A 17 10.67 19.35 -12.84
CA GLY A 17 11.57 18.32 -13.34
C GLY A 17 11.17 16.87 -12.99
N ALA A 18 10.18 16.66 -12.13
CA ALA A 18 9.71 15.35 -11.74
C ALA A 18 8.76 14.77 -12.80
N SER A 19 9.12 13.61 -13.35
CA SER A 19 8.25 12.82 -14.23
C SER A 19 7.56 11.71 -13.43
N THR A 20 6.43 11.21 -13.95
CA THR A 20 5.73 10.04 -13.35
C THR A 20 6.67 8.86 -13.21
N THR A 21 7.49 8.59 -14.23
CA THR A 21 8.49 7.51 -14.21
C THR A 21 9.52 7.69 -13.09
N SER A 22 10.00 8.93 -12.87
CA SER A 22 10.95 9.22 -11.79
C SER A 22 10.32 8.97 -10.41
N VAL A 23 9.09 9.45 -10.18
CA VAL A 23 8.37 9.27 -8.92
C VAL A 23 8.08 7.79 -8.65
N MET A 24 7.59 7.04 -9.64
CA MET A 24 7.33 5.60 -9.49
C MET A 24 8.63 4.80 -9.32
N GLY A 25 9.71 5.23 -9.98
CA GLY A 25 11.05 4.67 -9.77
C GLY A 25 11.57 4.88 -8.35
N ASP A 26 11.39 6.06 -7.77
CA ASP A 26 11.73 6.35 -6.37
C ASP A 26 10.92 5.46 -5.39
N VAL A 27 9.65 5.17 -5.68
CA VAL A 27 8.84 4.24 -4.87
C VAL A 27 9.38 2.81 -4.96
N LEU A 28 9.76 2.32 -6.14
CA LEU A 28 10.39 1.01 -6.29
C LEU A 28 11.71 0.92 -5.51
N ILE A 29 12.56 1.96 -5.59
CA ILE A 29 13.81 2.02 -4.83
C ILE A 29 13.54 2.01 -3.32
N ALA A 30 12.54 2.74 -2.85
CA ALA A 30 12.14 2.76 -1.45
C ALA A 30 11.62 1.40 -0.94
N LEU A 31 11.05 0.57 -1.81
CA LEU A 31 10.60 -0.79 -1.50
C LEU A 31 11.72 -1.82 -1.53
N LEU A 32 12.86 -1.56 -2.19
CA LEU A 32 13.96 -2.52 -2.30
C LEU A 32 14.45 -3.07 -0.94
N PRO A 33 14.63 -2.26 0.13
CA PRO A 33 15.02 -2.83 1.42
C PRO A 33 14.01 -3.85 1.96
N ALA A 34 12.70 -3.63 1.73
CA ALA A 34 11.65 -4.55 2.15
C ALA A 34 11.64 -5.83 1.29
N VAL A 35 11.88 -5.71 -0.02
CA VAL A 35 12.07 -6.86 -0.94
C VAL A 35 13.26 -7.71 -0.49
N VAL A 36 14.39 -7.09 -0.19
CA VAL A 36 15.58 -7.82 0.30
C VAL A 36 15.27 -8.52 1.62
N ALA A 37 14.60 -7.83 2.55
CA ALA A 37 14.22 -8.41 3.83
C ALA A 37 13.25 -9.59 3.67
N SER A 38 12.26 -9.51 2.79
CA SER A 38 11.31 -10.60 2.51
C SER A 38 12.03 -11.84 1.96
N VAL A 39 12.98 -11.65 1.05
CA VAL A 39 13.78 -12.74 0.48
C VAL A 39 14.70 -13.36 1.53
N LEU A 40 15.30 -12.58 2.42
CA LEU A 40 16.13 -13.09 3.51
C LEU A 40 15.32 -13.88 4.54
N VAL A 41 14.06 -13.50 4.79
CA VAL A 41 13.20 -14.15 5.79
C VAL A 41 12.48 -15.37 5.20
N PHE A 42 11.96 -15.29 3.98
CA PHE A 42 11.11 -16.30 3.35
C PHE A 42 11.77 -17.03 2.17
N GLY A 43 12.97 -16.62 1.77
CA GLY A 43 13.76 -17.29 0.73
C GLY A 43 13.26 -17.07 -0.68
N THR A 44 13.57 -18.04 -1.54
CA THR A 44 13.32 -17.98 -2.99
C THR A 44 11.84 -17.96 -3.36
N SER A 45 10.95 -18.49 -2.52
CA SER A 45 9.51 -18.46 -2.74
C SER A 45 8.97 -17.02 -2.72
N ALA A 46 9.47 -16.18 -1.82
CA ALA A 46 9.14 -14.76 -1.77
C ALA A 46 9.57 -14.05 -3.05
N LEU A 47 10.83 -14.23 -3.46
CA LEU A 47 11.35 -13.63 -4.68
C LEU A 47 10.54 -14.03 -5.91
N LEU A 48 10.21 -15.32 -6.03
CA LEU A 48 9.41 -15.82 -7.15
C LEU A 48 8.03 -15.16 -7.20
N LEU A 49 7.36 -15.04 -6.06
CA LEU A 49 6.04 -14.41 -5.96
C LEU A 49 6.10 -12.93 -6.34
N GLU A 50 7.09 -12.20 -5.85
CA GLU A 50 7.30 -10.78 -6.15
C GLU A 50 7.57 -10.56 -7.65
N VAL A 51 8.49 -11.33 -8.24
CA VAL A 51 8.81 -11.24 -9.67
C VAL A 51 7.61 -11.59 -10.55
N VAL A 52 6.87 -12.64 -10.20
CA VAL A 52 5.68 -13.04 -10.97
C VAL A 52 4.58 -11.99 -10.86
N CYS A 53 4.31 -11.42 -9.69
CA CYS A 53 3.30 -10.37 -9.55
C CYS A 53 3.66 -9.11 -10.34
N VAL A 54 4.92 -8.69 -10.33
CA VAL A 54 5.39 -7.55 -11.12
C VAL A 54 5.25 -7.83 -12.62
N ALA A 55 5.73 -8.99 -13.08
CA ALA A 55 5.66 -9.38 -14.49
C ALA A 55 4.20 -9.51 -14.97
N ALA A 56 3.34 -10.16 -14.20
CA ALA A 56 1.92 -10.30 -14.50
C ALA A 56 1.22 -8.93 -14.58
N SER A 57 1.50 -8.03 -13.66
CA SER A 57 0.93 -6.68 -13.64
C SER A 57 1.32 -5.88 -14.88
N ILE A 58 2.59 -5.91 -15.27
CA ILE A 58 3.07 -5.26 -16.50
C ILE A 58 2.43 -5.89 -17.75
N LEU A 59 2.34 -7.21 -17.78
CA LEU A 59 1.73 -7.94 -18.90
C LEU A 59 0.24 -7.59 -19.05
N PHE A 60 -0.53 -7.57 -17.97
CA PHE A 60 -1.95 -7.21 -18.01
C PHE A 60 -2.18 -5.77 -18.44
N GLU A 61 -1.34 -4.82 -18.00
CA GLU A 61 -1.42 -3.44 -18.47
C GLU A 61 -1.13 -3.35 -19.96
N TYR A 62 -0.08 -4.05 -20.44
CA TYR A 62 0.25 -4.10 -21.88
C TYR A 62 -0.88 -4.68 -22.72
N LEU A 63 -1.39 -5.86 -22.34
CA LEU A 63 -2.45 -6.54 -23.06
C LEU A 63 -3.73 -5.70 -23.10
N PHE A 64 -4.15 -5.14 -21.97
CA PHE A 64 -5.34 -4.30 -21.92
C PHE A 64 -5.23 -3.09 -22.84
N ARG A 65 -4.11 -2.37 -22.79
CA ARG A 65 -3.87 -1.19 -23.63
C ARG A 65 -3.80 -1.54 -25.11
N ARG A 66 -3.21 -2.67 -25.45
CA ARG A 66 -3.15 -3.15 -26.82
C ARG A 66 -4.55 -3.55 -27.35
N ILE A 67 -5.34 -4.26 -26.55
CA ILE A 67 -6.72 -4.66 -26.93
C ILE A 67 -7.62 -3.43 -27.10
N THR A 68 -7.51 -2.47 -26.19
CA THR A 68 -8.32 -1.24 -26.22
C THR A 68 -7.76 -0.15 -27.15
N LYS A 69 -6.67 -0.44 -27.87
CA LYS A 69 -6.00 0.49 -28.81
C LYS A 69 -5.62 1.83 -28.18
N ARG A 70 -5.30 1.84 -26.87
CA ARG A 70 -4.82 3.02 -26.15
C ARG A 70 -3.30 3.13 -26.21
N THR A 71 -2.77 4.33 -25.98
CA THR A 71 -1.31 4.56 -25.89
C THR A 71 -0.70 3.72 -24.77
N ASN A 72 0.47 3.14 -25.04
CA ASN A 72 1.18 2.30 -24.05
C ASN A 72 1.77 3.16 -22.94
N THR A 73 1.56 2.75 -21.68
CA THR A 73 2.03 3.45 -20.47
C THR A 73 2.97 2.62 -19.60
N ILE A 74 3.48 1.49 -20.09
CA ILE A 74 4.37 0.61 -19.30
C ILE A 74 5.60 1.36 -18.78
N SER A 75 6.10 2.34 -19.54
CA SER A 75 7.27 3.14 -19.18
C SER A 75 7.07 4.03 -17.95
N ASP A 76 5.84 4.19 -17.45
CA ASP A 76 5.56 4.95 -16.23
C ASP A 76 5.84 4.18 -14.93
N LEU A 77 6.17 2.88 -15.01
CA LEU A 77 6.47 1.97 -13.91
C LEU A 77 5.33 1.74 -12.91
N SER A 78 4.17 2.34 -13.12
CA SER A 78 3.05 2.27 -12.16
C SER A 78 2.47 0.86 -12.03
N ALA A 79 2.50 0.03 -13.10
CA ALA A 79 2.10 -1.37 -13.02
C ALA A 79 3.07 -2.20 -12.18
N ALA A 80 4.37 -1.92 -12.31
CA ALA A 80 5.40 -2.57 -11.51
C ALA A 80 5.23 -2.27 -10.01
N VAL A 81 4.99 -1.00 -9.66
CA VAL A 81 4.69 -0.58 -8.28
C VAL A 81 3.45 -1.30 -7.75
N THR A 82 2.37 -1.32 -8.52
CA THR A 82 1.12 -1.99 -8.10
C THR A 82 1.34 -3.49 -7.88
N GLY A 83 2.03 -4.17 -8.81
CA GLY A 83 2.34 -5.59 -8.71
C GLY A 83 3.22 -5.93 -7.51
N LEU A 84 4.26 -5.10 -7.26
CA LEU A 84 5.15 -5.27 -6.11
C LEU A 84 4.40 -5.04 -4.78
N LEU A 85 3.61 -3.96 -4.68
CA LEU A 85 2.80 -3.70 -3.49
C LEU A 85 1.77 -4.80 -3.24
N LEU A 86 1.16 -5.37 -4.29
CA LEU A 86 0.27 -6.52 -4.13
C LEU A 86 1.05 -7.72 -3.59
N ALA A 87 2.19 -8.08 -4.18
CA ALA A 87 3.02 -9.19 -3.73
C ALA A 87 3.41 -9.04 -2.26
N MET A 88 3.85 -7.84 -1.85
CA MET A 88 4.19 -7.51 -0.47
C MET A 88 3.03 -7.72 0.52
N ASN A 89 1.80 -7.73 0.04
CA ASN A 89 0.60 -7.98 0.85
C ASN A 89 0.14 -9.45 0.85
N LEU A 90 0.87 -10.35 0.22
CA LEU A 90 0.56 -11.78 0.17
C LEU A 90 1.43 -12.57 1.15
N PRO A 91 0.96 -13.74 1.63
CA PRO A 91 1.78 -14.70 2.35
C PRO A 91 2.85 -15.31 1.44
N ALA A 92 4.03 -15.66 1.98
CA ALA A 92 5.14 -16.23 1.20
C ALA A 92 4.81 -17.57 0.50
N GLY A 93 3.88 -18.36 1.04
CA GLY A 93 3.41 -19.63 0.48
C GLY A 93 2.19 -19.48 -0.44
N PHE A 94 1.81 -18.26 -0.85
CA PHE A 94 0.60 -18.06 -1.63
C PHE A 94 0.72 -18.67 -3.05
N PRO A 95 -0.30 -19.42 -3.54
CA PRO A 95 -0.24 -20.05 -4.86
C PRO A 95 -0.13 -19.00 -5.97
N ILE A 96 0.85 -19.20 -6.87
CA ILE A 96 1.19 -18.24 -7.94
C ILE A 96 -0.01 -17.92 -8.84
N TRP A 97 -0.82 -18.93 -9.21
CA TRP A 97 -1.95 -18.70 -10.09
C TRP A 97 -3.03 -17.78 -9.45
N MET A 98 -3.24 -17.89 -8.13
CA MET A 98 -4.14 -17.00 -7.40
C MET A 98 -3.58 -15.58 -7.35
N ALA A 99 -2.26 -15.43 -7.16
CA ALA A 99 -1.60 -14.13 -7.20
C ALA A 99 -1.77 -13.45 -8.57
N ILE A 100 -1.67 -14.21 -9.67
CA ILE A 100 -1.92 -13.71 -11.03
C ILE A 100 -3.37 -13.22 -11.17
N VAL A 101 -4.36 -13.93 -10.62
CA VAL A 101 -5.76 -13.46 -10.60
C VAL A 101 -5.89 -12.15 -9.82
N GLY A 102 -5.20 -12.01 -8.68
CA GLY A 102 -5.15 -10.75 -7.93
C GLY A 102 -4.55 -9.60 -8.74
N CYS A 103 -3.46 -9.85 -9.47
CA CYS A 103 -2.84 -8.88 -10.36
C CYS A 103 -3.80 -8.46 -11.50
N PHE A 104 -4.56 -9.41 -12.06
CA PHE A 104 -5.58 -9.11 -13.06
C PHE A 104 -6.65 -8.15 -12.50
N VAL A 105 -7.19 -8.44 -11.32
CA VAL A 105 -8.18 -7.57 -10.67
C VAL A 105 -7.60 -6.20 -10.39
N ALA A 106 -6.41 -6.11 -9.80
CA ALA A 106 -5.75 -4.85 -9.48
C ALA A 106 -5.49 -3.99 -10.72
N ILE A 107 -4.92 -4.58 -11.78
CA ILE A 107 -4.50 -3.82 -12.96
C ILE A 107 -5.66 -3.61 -13.94
N VAL A 108 -6.38 -4.65 -14.31
CA VAL A 108 -7.42 -4.54 -15.35
C VAL A 108 -8.66 -3.87 -14.79
N ILE A 109 -9.21 -4.41 -13.70
CA ILE A 109 -10.51 -3.96 -13.18
C ILE A 109 -10.38 -2.62 -12.46
N VAL A 110 -9.43 -2.49 -11.52
CA VAL A 110 -9.36 -1.30 -10.65
C VAL A 110 -8.61 -0.14 -11.30
N LYS A 111 -7.54 -0.43 -12.08
CA LYS A 111 -6.71 0.63 -12.67
C LYS A 111 -7.11 0.96 -14.11
N GLN A 112 -7.10 -0.01 -15.01
CA GLN A 112 -7.20 0.27 -16.45
C GLN A 112 -8.63 0.54 -16.93
N LEU A 113 -9.66 -0.09 -16.38
CA LEU A 113 -11.07 0.20 -16.73
C LEU A 113 -11.45 1.63 -16.39
N PHE A 114 -10.91 2.19 -15.30
CA PHE A 114 -11.18 3.57 -14.88
C PHE A 114 -10.35 4.64 -15.62
N GLY A 115 -9.40 4.24 -16.47
CA GLY A 115 -8.63 5.17 -17.31
C GLY A 115 -7.11 5.07 -17.14
N GLY A 116 -6.61 4.35 -16.17
CA GLY A 116 -5.18 4.17 -15.87
C GLY A 116 -4.71 5.00 -14.68
N ILE A 117 -3.44 5.38 -14.67
CA ILE A 117 -2.84 6.11 -13.55
C ILE A 117 -3.61 7.42 -13.25
N GLY A 118 -3.88 7.69 -11.99
CA GLY A 118 -4.56 8.91 -11.55
C GLY A 118 -6.10 8.89 -11.64
N CYS A 119 -6.70 7.88 -12.26
CA CYS A 119 -8.16 7.75 -12.40
C CYS A 119 -8.77 6.69 -11.47
N ASN A 120 -7.98 6.08 -10.61
CA ASN A 120 -8.42 5.01 -9.73
C ASN A 120 -9.34 5.55 -8.62
N PHE A 121 -10.45 4.87 -8.36
CA PHE A 121 -11.33 5.19 -7.23
C PHE A 121 -10.78 4.70 -5.88
N ALA A 122 -9.90 3.70 -5.91
CA ALA A 122 -9.23 3.12 -4.76
C ALA A 122 -7.83 2.62 -5.13
N ASN A 123 -6.99 2.35 -4.15
CA ASN A 123 -5.65 1.80 -4.37
C ASN A 123 -5.76 0.40 -5.00
N PRO A 124 -5.17 0.17 -6.21
CA PRO A 124 -5.34 -1.09 -6.94
C PRO A 124 -4.76 -2.30 -6.21
N ALA A 125 -3.61 -2.15 -5.55
CA ALA A 125 -2.97 -3.25 -4.82
C ALA A 125 -3.82 -3.71 -3.62
N ILE A 126 -4.37 -2.74 -2.86
CA ILE A 126 -5.28 -3.02 -1.74
C ILE A 126 -6.56 -3.70 -2.21
N THR A 127 -7.16 -3.20 -3.28
CA THR A 127 -8.40 -3.78 -3.81
C THR A 127 -8.17 -5.21 -4.32
N GLY A 128 -7.04 -5.45 -5.01
CA GLY A 128 -6.64 -6.80 -5.42
C GLY A 128 -6.43 -7.73 -4.23
N ARG A 129 -5.80 -7.25 -3.15
CA ARG A 129 -5.64 -8.02 -1.90
C ARG A 129 -6.98 -8.36 -1.25
N ILE A 130 -7.90 -7.40 -1.13
CA ILE A 130 -9.22 -7.63 -0.55
C ILE A 130 -10.01 -8.64 -1.39
N PHE A 131 -9.94 -8.54 -2.72
CA PHE A 131 -10.54 -9.53 -3.61
C PHE A 131 -10.00 -10.95 -3.32
N LEU A 132 -8.67 -11.10 -3.24
CA LEU A 132 -8.04 -12.38 -2.92
C LEU A 132 -8.42 -12.89 -1.53
N LEU A 133 -8.54 -12.00 -0.54
CA LEU A 133 -8.94 -12.35 0.82
C LEU A 133 -10.37 -12.90 0.87
N ILE A 134 -11.28 -12.34 0.08
CA ILE A 134 -12.68 -12.79 0.00
C ILE A 134 -12.79 -14.08 -0.82
N ALA A 135 -12.09 -14.15 -1.96
CA ALA A 135 -12.19 -15.28 -2.88
C ALA A 135 -11.41 -16.52 -2.39
N PHE A 136 -10.28 -16.32 -1.72
CA PHE A 136 -9.33 -17.38 -1.31
C PHE A 136 -8.91 -17.23 0.15
N ALA A 137 -9.88 -17.07 1.06
CA ALA A 137 -9.65 -16.78 2.47
C ALA A 137 -8.68 -17.78 3.14
N GLY A 138 -8.81 -19.07 2.86
CA GLY A 138 -7.96 -20.11 3.46
C GLY A 138 -6.48 -19.91 3.16
N GLN A 139 -6.12 -19.64 1.91
CA GLN A 139 -4.73 -19.43 1.48
C GLN A 139 -4.20 -18.07 1.96
N MET A 140 -5.07 -17.04 2.01
CA MET A 140 -4.70 -15.70 2.48
C MET A 140 -4.48 -15.61 3.99
N THR A 141 -4.99 -16.56 4.76
CA THR A 141 -4.83 -16.62 6.23
C THR A 141 -3.84 -17.69 6.69
N THR A 142 -3.19 -18.38 5.75
CA THR A 142 -2.14 -19.35 6.06
C THR A 142 -0.78 -18.66 6.05
N TRP A 143 -0.13 -18.54 7.20
CA TRP A 143 1.10 -17.80 7.37
C TRP A 143 2.30 -18.74 7.55
N PRO A 144 3.18 -18.90 6.55
CA PRO A 144 4.44 -19.64 6.74
C PRO A 144 5.30 -18.93 7.79
N THR A 145 5.93 -19.71 8.65
CA THR A 145 6.90 -19.17 9.60
C THR A 145 8.17 -18.73 8.89
N ALA A 146 8.88 -17.76 9.48
CA ALA A 146 10.18 -17.35 9.01
C ALA A 146 11.13 -18.56 8.93
N ASN A 147 12.01 -18.59 7.92
CA ASN A 147 12.95 -19.68 7.63
C ASN A 147 12.33 -21.03 7.21
N SER A 148 11.04 -21.07 6.85
CA SER A 148 10.37 -22.29 6.34
C SER A 148 10.93 -22.78 4.99
N TYR A 149 11.82 -22.03 4.35
CA TYR A 149 12.47 -22.38 3.08
C TYR A 149 13.74 -23.26 3.26
N ILE A 150 14.20 -23.49 4.50
CA ILE A 150 15.35 -24.34 4.75
C ILE A 150 14.92 -25.80 4.52
N PRO A 151 15.58 -26.56 3.62
CA PRO A 151 15.24 -27.94 3.36
C PRO A 151 15.32 -28.78 4.65
N GLY A 152 14.24 -29.51 4.97
CA GLY A 152 14.16 -30.36 6.17
C GLY A 152 13.43 -29.73 7.35
N ILE A 153 12.97 -28.47 7.25
CA ILE A 153 12.03 -27.90 8.21
C ILE A 153 10.63 -27.92 7.57
N ASP A 154 9.71 -28.68 8.15
CA ASP A 154 8.30 -28.66 7.75
C ASP A 154 7.79 -27.22 7.87
N ALA A 155 7.10 -26.74 6.82
CA ALA A 155 6.50 -25.41 6.81
C ALA A 155 5.35 -25.36 7.83
N VAL A 156 5.69 -25.02 9.06
CA VAL A 156 4.71 -24.85 10.14
C VAL A 156 4.04 -23.51 9.92
N SER A 157 2.72 -23.52 9.76
CA SER A 157 1.91 -22.33 9.77
C SER A 157 1.85 -21.79 11.21
N GLY A 158 2.34 -20.56 11.42
CA GLY A 158 2.30 -19.87 12.71
C GLY A 158 1.13 -18.90 12.80
N ALA A 159 0.58 -18.73 14.02
CA ALA A 159 -0.37 -17.64 14.26
C ALA A 159 0.32 -16.27 14.12
N THR A 160 -0.37 -15.30 13.51
CA THR A 160 0.17 -13.92 13.47
C THR A 160 0.13 -13.31 14.87
N PRO A 161 1.00 -12.34 15.19
CA PRO A 161 0.96 -11.65 16.48
C PRO A 161 -0.42 -11.05 16.81
N LEU A 162 -1.16 -10.57 15.80
CA LEU A 162 -2.52 -10.07 15.99
C LEU A 162 -3.52 -11.18 16.32
N ALA A 163 -3.36 -12.38 15.76
CA ALA A 163 -4.17 -13.53 16.12
C ALA A 163 -3.94 -13.95 17.58
N LEU A 164 -2.66 -14.00 18.00
CA LEU A 164 -2.30 -14.31 19.40
C LEU A 164 -2.88 -13.31 20.39
N ILE A 165 -2.84 -12.01 20.07
CA ILE A 165 -3.46 -10.96 20.91
C ILE A 165 -4.97 -11.19 21.01
N LYS A 166 -5.63 -11.55 19.91
CA LYS A 166 -7.06 -11.77 19.85
C LYS A 166 -7.51 -13.02 20.64
N GLU A 167 -6.65 -14.04 20.67
CA GLU A 167 -6.84 -15.27 21.45
C GLU A 167 -6.46 -15.10 22.93
N GLY A 168 -5.94 -13.93 23.31
CA GLY A 168 -5.52 -13.64 24.69
C GLY A 168 -4.19 -14.29 25.07
N ALA A 169 -3.46 -14.88 24.11
CA ALA A 169 -2.17 -15.54 24.31
C ALA A 169 -1.00 -14.54 24.30
N VAL A 170 -1.08 -13.52 25.14
CA VAL A 170 -0.11 -12.40 25.16
C VAL A 170 1.30 -12.87 25.51
N ASP A 171 1.42 -13.91 26.34
CA ASP A 171 2.73 -14.47 26.77
C ASP A 171 3.49 -15.15 25.63
N SER A 172 2.82 -15.53 24.55
CA SER A 172 3.42 -16.15 23.36
C SER A 172 3.81 -15.15 22.27
N LEU A 173 3.68 -13.84 22.52
CA LEU A 173 4.06 -12.81 21.55
C LEU A 173 5.56 -12.81 21.30
N PRO A 174 5.99 -12.68 20.03
CA PRO A 174 7.40 -12.52 19.70
C PRO A 174 7.98 -11.28 20.37
N ALA A 175 9.22 -11.35 20.84
CA ALA A 175 9.92 -10.20 21.38
C ALA A 175 9.94 -9.03 20.36
N VAL A 176 9.93 -7.78 20.84
CA VAL A 176 9.92 -6.57 20.01
C VAL A 176 11.05 -6.57 18.97
N LYS A 177 12.22 -7.13 19.33
CA LYS A 177 13.34 -7.31 18.39
C LYS A 177 12.95 -8.16 17.18
N ASN A 178 12.24 -9.27 17.38
CA ASN A 178 11.79 -10.14 16.30
C ASN A 178 10.73 -9.46 15.43
N LEU A 179 9.88 -8.60 16.03
CA LEU A 179 8.92 -7.79 15.29
C LEU A 179 9.61 -6.74 14.40
N LEU A 180 10.72 -6.15 14.85
CA LEU A 180 11.50 -5.17 14.09
C LEU A 180 12.24 -5.80 12.92
N PHE A 181 12.86 -6.97 13.14
CA PHE A 181 13.64 -7.67 12.10
C PHE A 181 12.82 -8.59 11.21
N GLY A 182 11.54 -8.86 11.57
CA GLY A 182 10.63 -9.60 10.74
C GLY A 182 10.67 -11.12 10.89
N ILE A 183 11.22 -11.63 11.98
CA ILE A 183 11.25 -13.08 12.27
C ILE A 183 9.90 -13.50 12.87
N ARG A 184 8.87 -13.54 12.00
CA ARG A 184 7.48 -13.86 12.37
C ARG A 184 6.67 -14.30 11.16
N GLY A 185 5.53 -14.95 11.38
CA GLY A 185 4.53 -15.17 10.34
C GLY A 185 3.81 -13.86 9.97
N GLY A 186 3.54 -13.67 8.69
CA GLY A 186 2.84 -12.48 8.17
C GLY A 186 2.98 -12.35 6.65
N CYS A 187 2.50 -11.22 6.10
CA CYS A 187 2.71 -10.89 4.70
C CYS A 187 4.18 -10.55 4.41
N LEU A 188 4.62 -10.73 3.16
CA LEU A 188 6.00 -10.50 2.76
C LEU A 188 6.51 -9.11 3.15
N GLY A 189 5.74 -8.07 2.87
CA GLY A 189 6.15 -6.68 3.07
C GLY A 189 5.96 -6.12 4.46
N GLU A 190 5.30 -6.85 5.38
CA GLU A 190 5.09 -6.35 6.74
C GLU A 190 6.07 -6.92 7.76
N THR A 191 6.94 -7.83 7.33
CA THR A 191 7.82 -8.55 8.25
C THR A 191 8.89 -7.67 8.85
N CYS A 192 9.64 -6.92 8.06
CA CYS A 192 10.76 -6.10 8.53
C CYS A 192 10.37 -4.61 8.65
N ALA A 193 10.08 -4.17 9.87
CA ALA A 193 9.71 -2.77 10.13
C ALA A 193 10.85 -1.79 9.81
N ILE A 194 12.10 -2.16 10.07
CA ILE A 194 13.28 -1.33 9.80
C ILE A 194 13.40 -1.04 8.30
N ALA A 195 13.20 -2.04 7.45
CA ALA A 195 13.27 -1.87 6.01
C ALA A 195 12.21 -0.87 5.49
N LEU A 196 10.98 -0.94 6.02
CA LEU A 196 9.91 0.01 5.69
C LEU A 196 10.22 1.43 6.17
N ILE A 197 10.81 1.59 7.36
CA ILE A 197 11.22 2.91 7.88
C ILE A 197 12.34 3.50 7.01
N ILE A 198 13.31 2.71 6.55
CA ILE A 198 14.34 3.16 5.60
C ILE A 198 13.69 3.67 4.32
N GLY A 199 12.73 2.92 3.75
CA GLY A 199 11.97 3.33 2.58
C GLY A 199 11.20 4.63 2.82
N PHE A 200 10.56 4.78 3.99
CA PHE A 200 9.87 6.01 4.36
C PHE A 200 10.80 7.23 4.38
N VAL A 201 11.95 7.12 5.08
CA VAL A 201 12.93 8.21 5.15
C VAL A 201 13.41 8.58 3.75
N TYR A 202 13.70 7.61 2.89
CA TYR A 202 14.09 7.86 1.49
C TYR A 202 13.02 8.66 0.75
N LEU A 203 11.74 8.26 0.80
CA LEU A 203 10.65 8.96 0.11
C LEU A 203 10.43 10.39 0.61
N VAL A 204 10.58 10.63 1.93
CA VAL A 204 10.47 11.97 2.52
C VAL A 204 11.65 12.86 2.08
N VAL A 205 12.88 12.35 2.11
CA VAL A 205 14.09 13.08 1.68
C VAL A 205 14.00 13.44 0.20
N ARG A 206 13.53 12.52 -0.62
CA ARG A 206 13.29 12.73 -2.07
C ARG A 206 12.07 13.63 -2.34
N ARG A 207 11.31 14.01 -1.31
CA ARG A 207 10.06 14.80 -1.43
C ARG A 207 9.01 14.14 -2.33
N VAL A 208 9.03 12.83 -2.40
CA VAL A 208 8.02 12.03 -3.11
C VAL A 208 6.72 12.01 -2.32
N ILE A 209 6.79 11.87 -0.98
CA ILE A 209 5.61 11.91 -0.11
C ILE A 209 5.74 12.99 0.97
N THR A 210 4.60 13.49 1.46
CA THR A 210 4.55 14.31 2.66
C THR A 210 4.42 13.40 3.89
N PRO A 211 5.14 13.67 4.99
CA PRO A 211 5.09 12.82 6.19
C PRO A 211 3.76 12.90 6.94
N THR A 212 2.87 13.85 6.59
CA THR A 212 1.61 14.10 7.29
C THR A 212 0.75 12.85 7.44
N ILE A 213 0.47 12.14 6.34
CA ILE A 213 -0.40 10.95 6.36
C ILE A 213 0.21 9.82 7.21
N PRO A 214 1.46 9.35 6.98
CA PRO A 214 2.04 8.27 7.76
C PRO A 214 2.14 8.59 9.24
N VAL A 215 2.58 9.82 9.58
CA VAL A 215 2.77 10.23 10.98
C VAL A 215 1.43 10.29 11.71
N VAL A 216 0.41 10.94 11.13
CA VAL A 216 -0.91 11.04 11.75
C VAL A 216 -1.56 9.66 11.89
N TYR A 217 -1.42 8.79 10.87
CA TYR A 217 -1.97 7.44 10.90
C TYR A 217 -1.36 6.59 12.03
N VAL A 218 -0.02 6.57 12.14
CA VAL A 218 0.68 5.84 13.20
C VAL A 218 0.37 6.42 14.58
N ALA A 219 0.34 7.75 14.72
CA ALA A 219 -0.03 8.41 15.98
C ALA A 219 -1.47 8.05 16.39
N THR A 220 -2.41 8.00 15.45
CA THR A 220 -3.80 7.60 15.73
C THR A 220 -3.88 6.16 16.24
N ILE A 221 -3.14 5.25 15.60
CA ILE A 221 -3.08 3.85 16.05
C ILE A 221 -2.48 3.77 17.45
N ALA A 222 -1.41 4.51 17.74
CA ALA A 222 -0.79 4.54 19.07
C ALA A 222 -1.79 5.01 20.15
N VAL A 223 -2.47 6.13 19.90
CA VAL A 223 -3.46 6.69 20.85
C VAL A 223 -4.64 5.73 21.04
N MET A 224 -5.19 5.19 19.96
CA MET A 224 -6.31 4.23 20.04
C MET A 224 -5.90 2.93 20.74
N SER A 225 -4.65 2.47 20.55
CA SER A 225 -4.14 1.29 21.26
C SER A 225 -4.10 1.52 22.77
N LEU A 226 -3.65 2.69 23.21
CA LEU A 226 -3.65 3.06 24.64
C LEU A 226 -5.08 3.12 25.21
N ILE A 227 -6.03 3.70 24.48
CA ILE A 227 -7.42 3.80 24.91
C ILE A 227 -8.06 2.41 25.05
N LEU A 228 -7.71 1.48 24.16
CA LEU A 228 -8.24 0.12 24.14
C LEU A 228 -7.46 -0.87 25.04
N GLY A 229 -6.37 -0.41 25.71
CA GLY A 229 -5.58 -1.23 26.62
C GLY A 229 -4.59 -2.18 25.93
N TYR A 230 -4.24 -1.93 24.64
CA TYR A 230 -3.24 -2.69 23.91
C TYR A 230 -1.85 -2.02 23.97
N ASP A 231 -0.79 -2.81 23.80
CA ASP A 231 0.57 -2.26 23.62
C ASP A 231 0.71 -1.54 22.28
N PRO A 232 0.97 -0.20 22.28
CA PRO A 232 1.06 0.58 21.05
C PRO A 232 2.17 0.11 20.10
N ILE A 233 3.31 -0.32 20.66
CA ILE A 233 4.47 -0.73 19.86
C ILE A 233 4.11 -1.98 19.06
N THR A 234 3.52 -2.96 19.70
CA THR A 234 3.07 -4.19 19.04
C THR A 234 2.00 -3.91 18.00
N MET A 235 1.02 -3.02 18.27
CA MET A 235 -0.03 -2.67 17.31
C MET A 235 0.49 -1.93 16.08
N ILE A 236 1.52 -1.10 16.21
CA ILE A 236 2.15 -0.38 15.08
C ILE A 236 3.02 -1.33 14.25
N LEU A 237 3.79 -2.19 14.91
CA LEU A 237 4.72 -3.08 14.22
C LEU A 237 4.04 -4.28 13.53
N THR A 238 2.74 -4.52 13.76
CA THR A 238 2.03 -5.71 13.28
C THR A 238 0.93 -5.37 12.29
N GLY A 239 0.52 -6.36 11.47
CA GLY A 239 -0.66 -6.29 10.61
C GLY A 239 -0.62 -5.23 9.52
N GLY A 240 0.54 -4.99 8.93
CA GLY A 240 0.67 -4.14 7.74
C GLY A 240 0.50 -2.65 7.97
N VAL A 241 0.53 -2.15 9.21
CA VAL A 241 0.38 -0.72 9.52
C VAL A 241 1.43 0.13 8.83
N LEU A 242 2.70 -0.26 8.92
CA LEU A 242 3.78 0.50 8.31
C LEU A 242 3.74 0.44 6.79
N LEU A 243 3.54 -0.73 6.19
CA LEU A 243 3.42 -0.88 4.74
C LEU A 243 2.21 -0.08 4.21
N GLY A 244 1.05 -0.24 4.82
CA GLY A 244 -0.18 0.46 4.45
C GLY A 244 -0.08 1.97 4.66
N GLY A 245 0.44 2.40 5.80
CA GLY A 245 0.57 3.81 6.16
C GLY A 245 1.57 4.58 5.31
N ILE A 246 2.70 3.95 4.94
CA ILE A 246 3.78 4.61 4.20
C ILE A 246 3.56 4.57 2.70
N PHE A 247 3.19 3.40 2.14
CA PHE A 247 3.19 3.20 0.68
C PHE A 247 1.79 3.17 0.05
N MET A 248 0.74 2.91 0.83
CA MET A 248 -0.60 2.72 0.27
C MET A 248 -1.56 3.86 0.59
N LEU A 249 -1.51 4.42 1.81
CA LEU A 249 -2.29 5.61 2.16
C LEU A 249 -1.75 6.88 1.50
N THR A 250 -0.48 6.89 1.08
CA THR A 250 0.16 8.03 0.42
C THR A 250 0.06 7.99 -1.11
N ASP A 251 -0.73 7.08 -1.67
CA ASP A 251 -0.97 7.04 -3.11
C ASP A 251 -1.63 8.34 -3.60
N TYR A 252 -1.00 9.00 -4.58
CA TYR A 252 -1.43 10.30 -5.10
C TYR A 252 -2.85 10.32 -5.67
N SER A 253 -3.29 9.20 -6.26
CA SER A 253 -4.59 9.12 -6.91
C SER A 253 -5.75 8.96 -5.93
N THR A 254 -5.46 8.39 -4.75
CA THR A 254 -6.50 7.96 -3.80
C THR A 254 -6.41 8.65 -2.45
N SER A 255 -5.44 9.59 -2.27
CA SER A 255 -5.29 10.41 -1.07
C SER A 255 -5.71 11.86 -1.30
N PRO A 256 -6.16 12.59 -0.25
CA PRO A 256 -6.54 14.00 -0.38
C PRO A 256 -5.38 14.91 -0.75
N ALA A 257 -5.67 15.93 -1.58
CA ALA A 257 -4.69 16.93 -1.98
C ALA A 257 -4.49 18.03 -0.92
N THR A 258 -5.51 18.32 -0.08
CA THR A 258 -5.47 19.36 0.94
C THR A 258 -4.81 18.87 2.23
N GLU A 259 -4.04 19.72 2.93
CA GLU A 259 -3.35 19.31 4.16
C GLU A 259 -4.34 18.88 5.27
N TRP A 260 -5.42 19.62 5.46
CA TRP A 260 -6.48 19.23 6.41
C TRP A 260 -7.19 17.95 5.99
N GLY A 261 -7.43 17.78 4.68
CA GLY A 261 -7.96 16.53 4.13
C GLY A 261 -7.07 15.34 4.44
N LYS A 262 -5.76 15.48 4.31
CA LYS A 262 -4.77 14.44 4.67
C LYS A 262 -4.83 14.05 6.13
N VAL A 263 -4.96 15.04 7.04
CA VAL A 263 -5.07 14.78 8.49
C VAL A 263 -6.35 13.99 8.79
N VAL A 264 -7.51 14.43 8.30
CA VAL A 264 -8.79 13.75 8.52
C VAL A 264 -8.78 12.34 7.90
N PHE A 265 -8.19 12.21 6.72
CA PHE A 265 -8.03 10.93 6.03
C PHE A 265 -7.21 9.94 6.86
N ALA A 266 -6.06 10.36 7.36
CA ALA A 266 -5.18 9.53 8.16
C ALA A 266 -5.79 9.17 9.53
N LEU A 267 -6.45 10.13 10.20
CA LEU A 267 -7.22 9.88 11.43
C LEU A 267 -8.31 8.84 11.20
N GLY A 268 -9.13 9.03 10.16
CA GLY A 268 -10.20 8.09 9.81
C GLY A 268 -9.67 6.69 9.55
N ALA A 269 -8.59 6.56 8.76
CA ALA A 269 -7.96 5.28 8.49
C ALA A 269 -7.45 4.60 9.77
N GLY A 270 -6.81 5.35 10.68
CA GLY A 270 -6.32 4.83 11.96
C GLY A 270 -7.44 4.35 12.88
N ILE A 271 -8.51 5.14 13.03
CA ILE A 271 -9.68 4.78 13.84
C ILE A 271 -10.35 3.51 13.28
N ILE A 272 -10.62 3.46 11.97
CA ILE A 272 -11.26 2.29 11.33
C ILE A 272 -10.38 1.05 11.49
N THR A 273 -9.06 1.17 11.31
CA THR A 273 -8.12 0.06 11.52
C THR A 273 -8.25 -0.51 12.92
N MET A 274 -8.25 0.33 13.95
CA MET A 274 -8.31 -0.10 15.34
C MET A 274 -9.69 -0.65 15.73
N LEU A 275 -10.77 -0.09 15.17
CA LEU A 275 -12.12 -0.61 15.37
C LEU A 275 -12.27 -2.03 14.79
N ILE A 276 -11.74 -2.28 13.57
CA ILE A 276 -11.76 -3.61 12.96
C ILE A 276 -10.92 -4.59 13.78
N ARG A 277 -9.73 -4.18 14.23
CA ARG A 277 -8.87 -5.01 15.09
C ARG A 277 -9.52 -5.39 16.40
N ASN A 278 -10.23 -4.47 17.02
CA ASN A 278 -10.94 -4.69 18.29
C ASN A 278 -12.26 -5.46 18.11
N SER A 279 -12.79 -5.54 16.87
CA SER A 279 -14.03 -6.28 16.63
C SER A 279 -13.83 -7.80 16.73
N SER A 280 -14.89 -8.52 17.04
CA SER A 280 -14.90 -9.99 17.13
C SER A 280 -14.81 -10.68 15.74
N GLY A 281 -14.72 -9.92 14.66
CA GLY A 281 -14.64 -10.43 13.29
C GLY A 281 -13.42 -11.30 13.00
N GLY A 282 -13.50 -12.17 12.01
CA GLY A 282 -12.46 -13.14 11.63
C GLY A 282 -11.18 -12.57 11.05
N TYR A 283 -11.13 -11.25 10.75
CA TYR A 283 -9.99 -10.61 10.08
C TYR A 283 -9.29 -9.61 11.01
N PRO A 284 -8.18 -10.01 11.64
CA PRO A 284 -7.52 -9.17 12.65
C PRO A 284 -6.75 -7.98 12.07
N GLU A 285 -6.43 -7.97 10.78
CA GLU A 285 -5.52 -6.97 10.20
C GLU A 285 -6.14 -5.58 10.03
N GLY A 286 -7.34 -5.46 9.52
CA GLY A 286 -8.12 -4.22 9.40
C GLY A 286 -7.59 -3.15 8.45
N VAL A 287 -6.27 -3.06 8.22
CA VAL A 287 -5.61 -1.98 7.46
C VAL A 287 -6.13 -1.87 6.03
N SER A 288 -6.26 -2.99 5.34
CA SER A 288 -6.70 -2.99 3.93
C SER A 288 -8.13 -2.46 3.77
N PHE A 289 -9.03 -2.84 4.65
CA PHE A 289 -10.41 -2.36 4.64
C PHE A 289 -10.50 -0.88 5.01
N ALA A 290 -9.70 -0.43 5.99
CA ALA A 290 -9.64 0.97 6.38
C ALA A 290 -9.15 1.85 5.23
N ILE A 291 -8.10 1.43 4.51
CA ILE A 291 -7.59 2.15 3.35
C ILE A 291 -8.66 2.22 2.25
N LEU A 292 -9.30 1.09 1.92
CA LEU A 292 -10.34 1.05 0.89
C LEU A 292 -11.51 2.00 1.20
N LEU A 293 -12.02 1.96 2.45
CA LEU A 293 -13.12 2.83 2.87
C LEU A 293 -12.73 4.31 2.80
N MET A 294 -11.54 4.64 3.27
CA MET A 294 -11.07 6.03 3.24
C MET A 294 -10.80 6.51 1.81
N ASN A 295 -10.34 5.65 0.90
CA ASN A 295 -10.18 5.99 -0.51
C ASN A 295 -11.52 6.37 -1.16
N ILE A 296 -12.60 5.63 -0.84
CA ILE A 296 -13.96 5.94 -1.33
C ILE A 296 -14.44 7.30 -0.82
N ILE A 297 -14.09 7.67 0.42
CA ILE A 297 -14.48 8.94 1.05
C ILE A 297 -13.59 10.11 0.57
N CYS A 298 -12.39 9.83 0.04
CA CYS A 298 -11.39 10.81 -0.35
C CYS A 298 -11.92 12.01 -1.18
N PRO A 299 -12.80 11.84 -2.19
CA PRO A 299 -13.34 12.96 -2.96
C PRO A 299 -14.10 13.99 -2.10
N HIS A 300 -14.73 13.55 -1.02
CA HIS A 300 -15.43 14.45 -0.08
C HIS A 300 -14.42 15.17 0.82
N LEU A 301 -13.34 14.50 1.22
CA LEU A 301 -12.28 15.09 2.05
C LEU A 301 -11.49 16.18 1.30
N ASN A 302 -11.39 16.10 -0.02
CA ASN A 302 -10.77 17.13 -0.86
C ASN A 302 -11.45 18.50 -0.75
N LYS A 303 -12.71 18.55 -0.32
CA LYS A 303 -13.43 19.80 -0.08
C LYS A 303 -13.01 20.47 1.24
N ILE A 304 -12.45 19.69 2.17
CA ILE A 304 -12.02 20.18 3.48
C ILE A 304 -10.72 20.98 3.30
N GLY A 305 -10.75 22.26 3.67
CA GLY A 305 -9.58 23.13 3.54
C GLY A 305 -9.26 23.57 2.11
N ALA A 306 -10.13 23.28 1.14
CA ALA A 306 -9.99 23.80 -0.21
C ALA A 306 -10.11 25.33 -0.21
N LYS A 307 -9.08 26.02 -0.71
CA LYS A 307 -9.11 27.48 -0.86
C LYS A 307 -10.08 27.85 -1.98
N LYS A 308 -10.93 28.86 -1.74
CA LYS A 308 -11.78 29.41 -2.81
C LYS A 308 -10.91 29.94 -3.95
N PRO A 309 -11.27 29.71 -5.23
CA PRO A 309 -10.53 30.26 -6.36
C PRO A 309 -10.50 31.78 -6.29
N PHE A 310 -9.41 32.38 -6.78
CA PHE A 310 -9.31 33.83 -6.90
C PHE A 310 -10.46 34.34 -7.77
N GLY A 311 -11.19 35.36 -7.29
CA GLY A 311 -12.30 35.99 -8.03
C GLY A 311 -13.71 35.49 -7.69
N VAL A 312 -13.88 34.41 -6.94
CA VAL A 312 -15.20 33.87 -6.51
C VAL A 312 -15.67 34.47 -5.16
N GLY A 313 -14.94 35.38 -4.58
CA GLY A 313 -15.19 35.94 -3.24
C GLY A 313 -15.96 37.26 -3.16
N GLY A 314 -16.64 37.74 -4.22
CA GLY A 314 -17.19 39.07 -4.28
C GLY A 314 -18.70 39.26 -4.40
N ALA A 315 -19.50 38.19 -4.35
CA ALA A 315 -20.95 38.32 -4.57
C ALA A 315 -21.79 37.49 -3.61
N GLU A 316 -21.58 37.65 -2.31
CA GLU A 316 -22.60 37.31 -1.30
C GLU A 316 -22.34 38.19 -0.07
N LYS A 317 -23.04 39.32 -0.05
CA LYS A 317 -23.53 40.03 1.14
C LYS A 317 -25.03 40.03 1.08
#